data_7b0721ad9968c6fdd924340860b0dabd
#
_entry.id   7b0721ad9968c6fdd924340860b0dabd
#
_cell.length_a   1.000
_cell.length_b   1.000
_cell.length_c   1.000
_cell.angle_alpha   90.00
_cell.angle_beta   90.00
_cell.angle_gamma   90.00
#
_symmetry.space_group_name_H-M   'P 1'
#
loop_
_entity.id
_entity.type
_entity.pdbx_description
1 polymer ?
#
loop_
_entity_poly.entity_id
_entity_poly.type
_entity_poly.pdbx_seq_one_letter_code
_entity_poly.pdbx_strand_id
1 'polypeptide(L)'
;MKKASIIIRTKNEEKWISICLNAIFKQDYKNFEVIIVDNCSTDKTVEKAKEWNVKVVTLKEFKPGNAINFGIENSSGDYLICLSAHCIPKEKDWLKNLVSDLEDEKIAGVYGKQVPTSSSHYLDKRDLFLTFGNDK
;
A
#
# COMPACT_ATOMS: atom_id res chain seq x y z
N MET A 1 4.46 20.48 -4.91
CA MET A 1 3.87 19.13 -5.03
C MET A 1 3.73 18.57 -3.62
N LYS A 2 2.53 18.26 -3.18
CA LYS A 2 2.24 17.75 -1.83
C LYS A 2 2.91 16.39 -1.61
N LYS A 3 3.25 16.05 -0.37
CA LYS A 3 3.91 14.78 -0.05
C LYS A 3 2.88 13.68 0.19
N ALA A 4 3.14 12.49 -0.33
CA ALA A 4 2.34 11.30 -0.08
C ALA A 4 3.01 10.39 0.96
N SER A 5 2.27 9.87 1.92
CA SER A 5 2.73 8.83 2.85
C SER A 5 2.04 7.51 2.52
N ILE A 6 2.80 6.52 2.09
CA ILE A 6 2.31 5.18 1.79
C ILE A 6 2.49 4.31 3.03
N ILE A 7 1.38 3.96 3.65
CA ILE A 7 1.32 3.16 4.88
C ILE A 7 1.03 1.72 4.49
N ILE A 8 1.98 0.83 4.74
CA ILE A 8 1.90 -0.58 4.38
C ILE A 8 1.82 -1.43 5.64
N ARG A 9 0.68 -2.08 5.84
CA ARG A 9 0.52 -3.06 6.91
C ARG A 9 1.11 -4.39 6.47
N THR A 10 1.87 -5.02 7.35
CA THR A 10 2.53 -6.30 7.03
C THR A 10 2.59 -7.24 8.21
N LYS A 11 2.48 -8.53 7.92
CA LYS A 11 2.78 -9.65 8.81
C LYS A 11 3.13 -10.89 8.01
N ASN A 12 4.37 -11.35 8.10
CA ASN A 12 4.85 -12.56 7.41
C ASN A 12 4.60 -12.50 5.89
N GLU A 13 5.06 -11.41 5.27
CA GLU A 13 4.88 -11.11 3.85
C GLU A 13 6.20 -11.14 3.07
N GLU A 14 7.16 -12.00 3.51
CA GLU A 14 8.49 -12.08 2.89
C GLU A 14 8.48 -12.38 1.38
N LYS A 15 7.41 -13.01 0.89
CA LYS A 15 7.24 -13.30 -0.53
C LYS A 15 6.86 -12.07 -1.35
N TRP A 16 6.14 -11.12 -0.74
CA TRP A 16 5.51 -10.02 -1.45
C TRP A 16 6.14 -8.67 -1.21
N ILE A 17 6.73 -8.46 -0.02
CA ILE A 17 7.19 -7.13 0.41
C ILE A 17 8.19 -6.49 -0.58
N SER A 18 9.17 -7.23 -1.07
CA SER A 18 10.14 -6.70 -2.03
C SER A 18 9.51 -6.38 -3.39
N ILE A 19 8.54 -7.20 -3.83
CA ILE A 19 7.82 -6.96 -5.09
C ILE A 19 6.95 -5.70 -4.98
N CYS A 20 6.24 -5.56 -3.87
CA CYS A 20 5.42 -4.39 -3.57
C CYS A 20 6.28 -3.12 -3.54
N LEU A 21 7.37 -3.11 -2.78
CA LEU A 21 8.27 -1.97 -2.67
C LEU A 21 8.92 -1.61 -4.00
N ASN A 22 9.35 -2.60 -4.79
CA ASN A 22 9.87 -2.34 -6.14
C ASN A 22 8.84 -1.63 -7.04
N ALA A 23 7.56 -1.99 -6.95
CA ALA A 23 6.50 -1.33 -7.72
C ALA A 23 6.25 0.12 -7.22
N ILE A 24 6.32 0.34 -5.91
CA ILE A 24 6.16 1.66 -5.29
C ILE A 24 7.32 2.58 -5.66
N PHE A 25 8.57 2.14 -5.53
CA PHE A 25 9.73 2.97 -5.83
C PHE A 25 9.92 3.27 -7.33
N LYS A 26 9.22 2.53 -8.22
CA LYS A 26 9.14 2.79 -9.66
C LYS A 26 8.03 3.77 -10.05
N GLN A 27 7.23 4.28 -9.11
CA GLN A 27 6.17 5.25 -9.42
C GLN A 27 6.74 6.55 -9.98
N ASP A 28 5.99 7.19 -10.87
CA ASP A 28 6.38 8.47 -11.50
C ASP A 28 6.24 9.65 -10.52
N TYR A 29 5.29 9.58 -9.57
CA TYR A 29 5.19 10.53 -8.47
C TYR A 29 6.33 10.30 -7.47
N LYS A 30 7.23 11.29 -7.30
CA LYS A 30 8.47 11.11 -6.54
C LYS A 30 8.46 11.67 -5.12
N ASN A 31 7.52 12.58 -4.80
CA ASN A 31 7.44 13.18 -3.47
C ASN A 31 6.62 12.30 -2.50
N PHE A 32 7.18 11.18 -2.11
CA PHE A 32 6.54 10.27 -1.16
C PHE A 32 7.51 9.70 -0.13
N GLU A 33 6.95 9.16 0.93
CA GLU A 33 7.62 8.31 1.92
C GLU A 33 6.84 7.00 2.06
N VAL A 34 7.51 5.97 2.59
CA VAL A 34 6.90 4.67 2.86
C VAL A 34 7.08 4.32 4.34
N ILE A 35 5.96 3.99 5.00
CA ILE A 35 5.91 3.53 6.38
C ILE A 35 5.43 2.09 6.40
N ILE A 36 6.28 1.19 6.85
CA ILE A 36 5.95 -0.21 7.06
C ILE A 36 5.47 -0.37 8.51
N VAL A 37 4.22 -0.76 8.69
CA VAL A 37 3.66 -1.10 10.00
C VAL A 37 3.68 -2.61 10.15
N ASP A 38 4.71 -3.11 10.81
CA ASP A 38 4.94 -4.54 11.01
C ASP A 38 4.27 -5.05 12.28
N ASN A 39 3.43 -6.07 12.13
CA ASN A 39 2.79 -6.75 13.25
C ASN A 39 3.63 -7.96 13.72
N CYS A 40 4.83 -7.70 14.21
CA CYS A 40 5.74 -8.72 14.73
C CYS A 40 5.93 -9.90 13.76
N SER A 41 6.36 -9.63 12.54
CA SER A 41 6.71 -10.69 11.57
C SER A 41 7.85 -11.54 12.10
N THR A 42 7.76 -12.85 11.85
CA THR A 42 8.75 -13.86 12.27
C THR A 42 9.55 -14.43 11.11
N ASP A 43 9.22 -14.03 9.88
CA ASP A 43 9.93 -14.35 8.65
C ASP A 43 10.88 -13.21 8.24
N LYS A 44 11.36 -13.21 7.01
CA LYS A 44 12.29 -12.19 6.49
C LYS A 44 11.61 -10.90 6.02
N THR A 45 10.36 -10.65 6.37
CA THR A 45 9.61 -9.45 5.93
C THR A 45 10.34 -8.17 6.28
N VAL A 46 10.69 -7.98 7.55
CA VAL A 46 11.34 -6.74 8.02
C VAL A 46 12.74 -6.59 7.47
N GLU A 47 13.51 -7.68 7.37
CA GLU A 47 14.85 -7.70 6.78
C GLU A 47 14.79 -7.17 5.34
N LYS A 48 13.93 -7.77 4.51
CA LYS A 48 13.75 -7.37 3.11
C LYS A 48 13.19 -5.94 2.95
N ALA A 49 12.32 -5.50 3.85
CA ALA A 49 11.80 -4.14 3.82
C ALA A 49 12.92 -3.10 4.04
N LYS A 50 13.85 -3.38 4.95
CA LYS A 50 14.98 -2.50 5.29
C LYS A 50 16.02 -2.34 4.19
N GLU A 51 15.97 -3.14 3.13
CA GLU A 51 16.80 -2.94 1.93
C GLU A 51 16.36 -1.70 1.12
N TRP A 52 15.19 -1.15 1.45
CA TRP A 52 14.59 0.01 0.80
C TRP A 52 14.63 1.23 1.72
N ASN A 53 14.52 2.42 1.16
CA ASN A 53 14.40 3.66 1.94
C ASN A 53 13.00 3.79 2.55
N VAL A 54 12.72 3.02 3.59
CA VAL A 54 11.44 2.96 4.29
C VAL A 54 11.61 3.16 5.78
N LYS A 55 10.59 3.69 6.44
CA LYS A 55 10.49 3.71 7.91
C LYS A 55 9.73 2.45 8.36
N VAL A 56 10.34 1.63 9.20
CA VAL A 56 9.68 0.45 9.78
C VAL A 56 9.30 0.76 11.22
N VAL A 57 8.02 0.55 11.55
CA VAL A 57 7.47 0.65 12.90
C VAL A 57 6.79 -0.65 13.28
N THR A 58 6.95 -1.10 14.53
CA THR A 58 6.40 -2.37 15.00
C THR A 58 5.20 -2.17 15.90
N LEU A 59 4.10 -2.84 15.60
CA LEU A 59 2.85 -2.81 16.38
C LEU A 59 2.62 -4.18 17.02
N LYS A 60 2.69 -4.27 18.36
CA LYS A 60 2.54 -5.53 19.10
C LYS A 60 1.09 -6.02 19.17
N GLU A 61 0.15 -5.11 19.37
CA GLU A 61 -1.28 -5.43 19.45
C GLU A 61 -1.97 -5.03 18.13
N PHE A 62 -2.21 -6.01 17.28
CA PHE A 62 -2.82 -5.76 15.98
C PHE A 62 -4.34 -5.67 16.07
N LYS A 63 -4.83 -4.48 15.71
CA LYS A 63 -6.21 -4.27 15.24
C LYS A 63 -6.11 -3.52 13.92
N PRO A 64 -6.85 -3.88 12.86
CA PRO A 64 -6.67 -3.28 11.52
C PRO A 64 -6.69 -1.75 11.52
N GLY A 65 -7.62 -1.12 12.22
CA GLY A 65 -7.70 0.33 12.36
C GLY A 65 -6.51 0.92 13.12
N ASN A 66 -6.08 0.29 14.22
CA ASN A 66 -4.92 0.75 14.99
C ASN A 66 -3.62 0.73 14.16
N ALA A 67 -3.45 -0.27 13.30
CA ALA A 67 -2.27 -0.36 12.46
C ALA A 67 -2.20 0.80 11.45
N ILE A 68 -3.34 1.17 10.86
CA ILE A 68 -3.43 2.33 9.96
C ILE A 68 -3.14 3.62 10.75
N ASN A 69 -3.81 3.85 11.88
CA ASN A 69 -3.62 5.04 12.71
C ASN A 69 -2.17 5.17 13.17
N PHE A 70 -1.56 4.08 13.62
CA PHE A 70 -0.16 4.06 14.03
C PHE A 70 0.79 4.40 12.88
N GLY A 71 0.49 3.95 11.66
CA GLY A 71 1.20 4.34 10.45
C GLY A 71 1.04 5.83 10.15
N ILE A 72 -0.18 6.38 10.29
CA ILE A 72 -0.48 7.80 10.10
C ILE A 72 0.29 8.66 11.10
N GLU A 73 0.27 8.31 12.38
CA GLU A 73 1.02 9.01 13.45
C GLU A 73 2.53 9.05 13.18
N ASN A 74 3.05 8.08 12.43
CA ASN A 74 4.45 7.98 12.06
C ASN A 74 4.77 8.55 10.68
N SER A 75 3.81 9.19 10.03
CA SER A 75 3.91 9.77 8.68
C SER A 75 3.98 11.30 8.73
N SER A 76 4.35 11.92 7.61
CA SER A 76 4.47 13.38 7.49
C SER A 76 3.91 13.94 6.17
N GLY A 77 3.23 13.10 5.38
CA GLY A 77 2.66 13.50 4.09
C GLY A 77 1.29 14.15 4.21
N ASP A 78 0.97 14.95 3.21
CA ASP A 78 -0.34 15.59 3.05
C ASP A 78 -1.42 14.60 2.62
N TYR A 79 -1.02 13.58 1.85
CA TYR A 79 -1.88 12.50 1.36
C TYR A 79 -1.51 11.18 2.02
N LEU A 80 -2.51 10.46 2.51
CA LEU A 80 -2.34 9.18 3.21
C LEU A 80 -2.83 8.04 2.32
N ILE A 81 -1.95 7.14 1.94
CA ILE A 81 -2.26 6.00 1.09
C ILE A 81 -2.10 4.72 1.90
N CYS A 82 -3.20 3.98 2.10
CA CYS A 82 -3.19 2.71 2.84
C CYS A 82 -3.07 1.53 1.87
N LEU A 83 -2.08 0.68 2.09
CA LEU A 83 -1.80 -0.47 1.24
C LEU A 83 -1.52 -1.71 2.10
N SER A 84 -1.80 -2.89 1.58
CA SER A 84 -1.32 -4.17 2.16
C SER A 84 -0.06 -4.62 1.42
N ALA A 85 0.85 -5.31 2.12
CA ALA A 85 2.13 -5.73 1.55
C ALA A 85 2.02 -6.65 0.32
N HIS A 86 0.89 -7.34 0.15
CA HIS A 86 0.59 -8.19 -1.02
C HIS A 86 -0.23 -7.47 -2.11
N CYS A 87 -0.55 -6.18 -1.94
CA CYS A 87 -1.18 -5.36 -2.97
C CYS A 87 -0.10 -4.62 -3.76
N ILE A 88 0.02 -4.94 -5.05
CA ILE A 88 1.10 -4.46 -5.89
C ILE A 88 0.54 -3.44 -6.88
N PRO A 89 0.99 -2.16 -6.83
CA PRO A 89 0.65 -1.19 -7.87
C PRO A 89 1.03 -1.72 -9.25
N LYS A 90 0.06 -1.75 -10.17
CA LYS A 90 0.26 -2.34 -11.50
C LYS A 90 1.01 -1.39 -12.43
N GLU A 91 0.60 -0.12 -12.46
CA GLU A 91 1.11 0.88 -13.38
C GLU A 91 2.00 1.90 -12.66
N LYS A 92 2.90 2.56 -13.40
CA LYS A 92 3.83 3.56 -12.83
C LYS A 92 3.16 4.87 -12.46
N ASP A 93 2.01 5.15 -13.00
CA ASP A 93 1.21 6.34 -12.74
C ASP A 93 0.14 6.15 -11.65
N TRP A 94 0.08 4.95 -11.03
CA TRP A 94 -0.91 4.62 -9.99
C TRP A 94 -0.96 5.67 -8.87
N LEU A 95 0.20 6.02 -8.30
CA LEU A 95 0.25 7.01 -7.21
C LEU A 95 -0.11 8.41 -7.70
N LYS A 96 0.34 8.78 -8.90
CA LYS A 96 0.01 10.06 -9.52
C LYS A 96 -1.50 10.21 -9.72
N ASN A 97 -2.16 9.16 -10.21
CA ASN A 97 -3.61 9.17 -10.45
C ASN A 97 -4.39 9.31 -9.14
N LEU A 98 -4.03 8.56 -8.09
CA LEU A 98 -4.66 8.71 -6.77
C LEU A 98 -4.51 10.13 -6.21
N VAL A 99 -3.33 10.71 -6.32
CA VAL A 99 -3.04 12.06 -5.79
C VAL A 99 -3.78 13.12 -6.60
N SER A 100 -3.83 13.00 -7.93
CA SER A 100 -4.50 14.00 -8.78
C SER A 100 -5.99 14.14 -8.47
N ASP A 101 -6.68 13.04 -8.17
CA ASP A 101 -8.09 13.07 -7.81
C ASP A 101 -8.31 13.75 -6.45
N LEU A 102 -7.35 13.61 -5.52
CA LEU A 102 -7.40 14.25 -4.19
C LEU A 102 -7.04 15.75 -4.20
N GLU A 103 -6.65 16.32 -5.34
CA GLU A 103 -6.45 17.76 -5.48
C GLU A 103 -7.78 18.54 -5.50
N ASP A 104 -8.88 17.89 -5.85
CA ASP A 104 -10.22 18.46 -5.69
C ASP A 104 -10.64 18.39 -4.21
N GLU A 105 -10.78 19.55 -3.55
CA GLU A 105 -11.15 19.66 -2.14
C GLU A 105 -12.52 19.04 -1.79
N LYS A 106 -13.35 18.73 -2.79
CA LYS A 106 -14.64 18.04 -2.62
C LYS A 106 -14.48 16.52 -2.48
N ILE A 107 -13.31 15.98 -2.82
CA ILE A 107 -13.02 14.55 -2.77
C ILE A 107 -12.31 14.25 -1.46
N ALA A 108 -12.99 13.53 -0.55
CA ALA A 108 -12.43 13.13 0.73
C ALA A 108 -11.55 11.88 0.66
N GLY A 109 -11.68 11.07 -0.39
CA GLY A 109 -10.89 9.85 -0.57
C GLY A 109 -11.13 9.20 -1.92
N VAL A 110 -10.12 8.47 -2.38
CA VAL A 110 -10.14 7.70 -3.62
C VAL A 110 -9.63 6.29 -3.35
N TYR A 111 -10.02 5.33 -4.16
CA TYR A 111 -9.49 3.97 -4.09
C TYR A 111 -9.20 3.42 -5.49
N GLY A 112 -8.15 2.63 -5.58
CA GLY A 112 -7.78 1.94 -6.81
C GLY A 112 -8.61 0.66 -7.00
N LYS A 113 -8.99 0.37 -8.24
CA LYS A 113 -9.56 -0.92 -8.61
C LYS A 113 -8.57 -2.04 -8.31
N GLN A 114 -9.03 -3.08 -7.62
CA GLN A 114 -8.25 -4.29 -7.40
C GLN A 114 -8.51 -5.31 -8.52
N VAL A 115 -7.45 -5.84 -9.09
CA VAL A 115 -7.51 -6.89 -10.11
C VAL A 115 -6.79 -8.14 -9.63
N PRO A 116 -7.33 -9.34 -9.91
CA PRO A 116 -6.68 -10.58 -9.52
C PRO A 116 -5.40 -10.81 -10.35
N THR A 117 -4.44 -11.52 -9.77
CA THR A 117 -3.29 -12.05 -10.49
C THR A 117 -3.68 -13.36 -11.22
N SER A 118 -2.80 -13.83 -12.10
CA SER A 118 -2.98 -15.14 -12.76
C SER A 118 -3.06 -16.30 -11.75
N SER A 119 -2.34 -16.16 -10.64
CA SER A 119 -2.27 -17.14 -9.54
C SER A 119 -3.36 -17.01 -8.48
N SER A 120 -4.22 -15.99 -8.55
CA SER A 120 -5.32 -15.81 -7.60
C SER A 120 -6.31 -16.97 -7.66
N HIS A 121 -6.86 -17.36 -6.50
CA HIS A 121 -7.86 -18.41 -6.43
C HIS A 121 -9.14 -17.99 -7.18
N TYR A 122 -9.91 -18.98 -7.67
CA TYR A 122 -11.13 -18.74 -8.44
C TYR A 122 -12.15 -17.87 -7.67
N LEU A 123 -12.33 -18.12 -6.37
CA LEU A 123 -13.26 -17.35 -5.54
C LEU A 123 -12.83 -15.89 -5.42
N ASP A 124 -11.53 -15.64 -5.24
CA ASP A 124 -10.99 -14.27 -5.17
C ASP A 124 -11.21 -13.52 -6.49
N LYS A 125 -10.99 -14.20 -7.62
CA LYS A 125 -11.25 -13.63 -8.95
C LYS A 125 -12.71 -13.26 -9.12
N ARG A 126 -13.62 -14.12 -8.69
CA ARG A 126 -15.07 -13.88 -8.74
C ARG A 126 -15.46 -12.68 -7.86
N ASP A 127 -14.96 -12.65 -6.62
CA ASP A 127 -15.32 -11.61 -5.67
C ASP A 127 -14.78 -10.25 -6.07
N LEU A 128 -13.55 -10.17 -6.60
CA LEU A 128 -13.01 -8.95 -7.18
C LEU A 128 -13.80 -8.48 -8.41
N PHE A 129 -14.23 -9.43 -9.25
CA PHE A 129 -15.09 -9.13 -10.39
C PHE A 129 -16.45 -8.57 -9.96
N LEU A 130 -17.09 -9.15 -8.94
CA LEU A 130 -18.37 -8.69 -8.42
C LEU A 130 -18.26 -7.31 -7.75
N THR A 131 -17.12 -7.02 -7.10
CA THR A 131 -16.89 -5.76 -6.40
C THR A 131 -16.53 -4.62 -7.35
N PHE A 132 -15.64 -4.86 -8.30
CA PHE A 132 -15.05 -3.82 -9.15
C PHE A 132 -15.50 -3.86 -10.62
N GLY A 133 -16.22 -4.92 -11.03
CA GLY A 133 -16.69 -5.10 -12.40
C GLY A 133 -15.60 -5.46 -13.40
N ASN A 134 -16.01 -5.61 -14.66
CA ASN A 134 -15.09 -5.74 -15.78
C ASN A 134 -14.58 -4.36 -16.22
N ASP A 135 -13.33 -4.31 -16.66
CA ASP A 135 -12.87 -3.19 -17.48
C ASP A 135 -13.64 -3.19 -18.79
N LYS A 136 -14.30 -2.11 -19.12
CA LYS A 136 -14.76 -1.83 -20.47
C LYS A 136 -13.72 -0.99 -21.17
#